data_48da49afff0140d180ab5cf2d8907687
#
_entry.id   48da49afff0140d180ab5cf2d8907687
#
_cell.length_a   1.000
_cell.length_b   1.000
_cell.length_c   1.000
_cell.angle_alpha   90.00
_cell.angle_beta   90.00
_cell.angle_gamma   90.00
#
_symmetry.space_group_name_H-M   'P 1'
#
loop_
_entity.id
_entity.type
_entity.pdbx_description
1 polymer ?
#
loop_
_entity_poly.entity_id
_entity_poly.type
_entity_poly.pdbx_seq_one_letter_code
_entity_poly.pdbx_strand_id
1 'polypeptide(L)'
;MNDLEMYREQLAMCDDKLIDALVERNGIIEKIMSYKETYGMPILQPAQEEKQEKRLEEKLQGNKYQEEIHDVFQRILRNSNCLLYTSDAADEAR
;
A
#
# COMPACT_ATOMS: atom_id res chain seq x y z
N MET A 1 -31.85 -13.42 10.32
CA MET A 1 -30.73 -12.48 10.39
C MET A 1 -31.24 -11.07 10.13
N ASN A 2 -30.87 -10.10 10.94
CA ASN A 2 -31.29 -8.73 10.72
C ASN A 2 -30.34 -8.02 9.78
N ASP A 3 -30.74 -6.84 9.30
CA ASP A 3 -29.96 -6.08 8.33
C ASP A 3 -28.59 -5.68 8.88
N LEU A 4 -28.50 -5.37 10.16
CA LEU A 4 -27.24 -4.98 10.79
C LEU A 4 -26.23 -6.12 10.76
N GLU A 5 -26.66 -7.34 11.06
CA GLU A 5 -25.79 -8.51 11.01
C GLU A 5 -25.31 -8.78 9.59
N MET A 6 -26.21 -8.63 8.61
CA MET A 6 -25.89 -8.80 7.20
C MET A 6 -24.82 -7.78 6.77
N TYR A 7 -24.98 -6.53 7.16
CA TYR A 7 -24.00 -5.47 6.84
C TYR A 7 -22.66 -5.72 7.50
N ARG A 8 -22.66 -6.22 8.73
CA ARG A 8 -21.41 -6.57 9.43
C ARG A 8 -20.67 -7.70 8.75
N GLU A 9 -21.39 -8.68 8.24
CA GLU A 9 -20.81 -9.76 7.45
C GLU A 9 -20.22 -9.24 6.14
N GLN A 10 -20.93 -8.35 5.47
CA GLN A 10 -20.43 -7.72 4.26
C GLN A 10 -19.16 -6.92 4.54
N LEU A 11 -19.12 -6.22 5.66
CA LEU A 11 -17.95 -5.45 6.07
C LEU A 11 -16.75 -6.37 6.31
N ALA A 12 -16.98 -7.48 7.01
CA ALA A 12 -15.92 -8.46 7.27
C ALA A 12 -15.35 -9.03 5.98
N MET A 13 -16.23 -9.34 5.02
CA MET A 13 -15.78 -9.83 3.70
C MET A 13 -14.98 -8.78 2.94
N CYS A 14 -15.38 -7.52 3.05
CA CYS A 14 -14.65 -6.41 2.44
C CYS A 14 -13.27 -6.24 3.09
N ASP A 15 -13.21 -6.34 4.40
CA ASP A 15 -11.95 -6.27 5.14
C ASP A 15 -11.00 -7.39 4.73
N ASP A 16 -11.52 -8.60 4.54
CA ASP A 16 -10.71 -9.74 4.08
C ASP A 16 -10.10 -9.45 2.71
N LYS A 17 -10.87 -8.89 1.80
CA LYS A 17 -10.35 -8.48 0.48
C LYS A 17 -9.27 -7.43 0.60
N LEU A 18 -9.44 -6.49 1.50
CA LEU A 18 -8.47 -5.43 1.74
C LEU A 18 -7.17 -6.00 2.29
N ILE A 19 -7.26 -6.92 3.24
CA ILE A 19 -6.09 -7.60 3.81
C ILE A 19 -5.37 -8.40 2.73
N ASP A 20 -6.10 -9.17 1.94
CA ASP A 20 -5.51 -9.96 0.85
C ASP A 20 -4.81 -9.06 -0.17
N ALA A 21 -5.42 -7.93 -0.50
CA ALA A 21 -4.83 -6.96 -1.42
C ALA A 21 -3.53 -6.37 -0.86
N LEU A 22 -3.49 -6.08 0.44
CA LEU A 22 -2.29 -5.56 1.10
C LEU A 22 -1.17 -6.60 1.14
N VAL A 23 -1.50 -7.85 1.40
CA VAL A 23 -0.52 -8.95 1.38
C VAL A 23 0.05 -9.09 -0.03
N GLU A 24 -0.80 -9.09 -1.04
CA GLU A 24 -0.37 -9.15 -2.43
C GLU A 24 0.53 -7.97 -2.80
N ARG A 25 0.13 -6.78 -2.38
CA ARG A 25 0.89 -5.56 -2.63
C ARG A 25 2.28 -5.63 -2.02
N ASN A 26 2.40 -6.09 -0.79
CA ASN A 26 3.69 -6.25 -0.13
C ASN A 26 4.57 -7.29 -0.83
N GLY A 27 3.98 -8.36 -1.31
CA GLY A 27 4.71 -9.36 -2.10
C GLY A 27 5.28 -8.78 -3.39
N ILE A 28 4.52 -7.90 -4.04
CA ILE A 28 4.99 -7.20 -5.25
C ILE A 28 6.13 -6.24 -4.91
N ILE A 29 6.03 -5.55 -3.78
CA ILE A 29 7.09 -4.64 -3.32
C ILE A 29 8.40 -5.41 -3.08
N GLU A 30 8.33 -6.60 -2.51
CA GLU A 30 9.49 -7.46 -2.35
C GLU A 30 10.13 -7.82 -3.68
N LYS A 31 9.30 -8.09 -4.70
CA LYS A 31 9.80 -8.37 -6.05
C LYS A 31 10.49 -7.15 -6.66
N ILE A 32 9.91 -5.97 -6.47
CA ILE A 32 10.50 -4.71 -6.95
C ILE A 32 11.85 -4.49 -6.26
N MET A 33 11.91 -4.70 -4.95
CA MET A 33 13.14 -4.55 -4.19
C MET A 33 14.23 -5.49 -4.69
N SER A 34 13.88 -6.75 -4.89
CA SER A 34 14.80 -7.75 -5.41
C SER A 34 15.31 -7.38 -6.82
N TYR A 35 14.43 -6.88 -7.66
CA TYR A 35 14.81 -6.41 -9.00
C TYR A 35 15.80 -5.25 -8.92
N LYS A 36 15.51 -4.27 -8.07
CA LYS A 36 16.40 -3.11 -7.88
C LYS A 36 17.76 -3.51 -7.36
N GLU A 37 17.82 -4.43 -6.42
CA GLU A 37 19.08 -4.95 -5.91
C GLU A 37 19.88 -5.65 -7.01
N THR A 38 19.22 -6.46 -7.82
CA THR A 38 19.86 -7.19 -8.90
C THR A 38 20.50 -6.26 -9.92
N TYR A 39 19.84 -5.15 -10.23
CA TYR A 39 20.30 -4.21 -11.26
C TYR A 39 20.95 -2.95 -10.71
N GLY A 40 21.22 -2.91 -9.40
CA GLY A 40 21.90 -1.77 -8.78
C GLY A 40 21.12 -0.47 -8.85
N MET A 41 19.78 -0.55 -8.83
CA MET A 41 18.92 0.62 -8.90
C MET A 41 18.67 1.22 -7.51
N PRO A 42 18.43 2.55 -7.43
CA PRO A 42 18.05 3.17 -6.17
C PRO A 42 16.77 2.58 -5.60
N ILE A 43 16.70 2.40 -4.29
CA ILE A 43 15.53 1.86 -3.61
C ILE A 43 14.35 2.81 -3.76
N LEU A 44 14.55 4.09 -3.45
CA LEU A 44 13.52 5.11 -3.60
C LEU A 44 13.74 5.93 -4.86
N GLN A 45 12.68 6.13 -5.62
CA GLN A 45 12.69 6.92 -6.84
C GLN A 45 11.59 7.97 -6.75
N PRO A 46 11.95 9.25 -6.50
CA PRO A 46 10.94 10.31 -6.31
C PRO A 46 9.96 10.45 -7.48
N ALA A 47 10.40 10.24 -8.69
CA ALA A 47 9.51 10.31 -9.86
C ALA A 47 8.41 9.26 -9.79
N GLN A 48 8.71 8.08 -9.27
CA GLN A 48 7.73 7.02 -9.10
C GLN A 48 6.73 7.35 -7.98
N GLU A 49 7.20 7.98 -6.91
CA GLU A 49 6.34 8.43 -5.81
C GLU A 49 5.34 9.48 -6.30
N GLU A 50 5.79 10.42 -7.13
CA GLU A 50 4.91 11.42 -7.72
C GLU A 50 3.85 10.78 -8.62
N LYS A 51 4.23 9.78 -9.39
CA LYS A 51 3.30 9.03 -10.25
C LYS A 51 2.22 8.36 -9.42
N GLN A 52 2.60 7.72 -8.33
CA GLN A 52 1.67 7.06 -7.42
C GLN A 52 0.70 8.06 -6.80
N GLU A 53 1.20 9.20 -6.36
CA GLU A 53 0.38 10.26 -5.77
C GLU A 53 -0.65 10.80 -6.77
N LYS A 54 -0.21 11.09 -7.99
CA LYS A 54 -1.10 11.56 -9.06
C LYS A 54 -2.18 10.53 -9.39
N ARG A 55 -1.79 9.28 -9.50
CA ARG A 55 -2.74 8.20 -9.78
C ARG A 55 -3.79 8.09 -8.69
N LEU A 56 -3.37 8.22 -7.44
CA LEU A 56 -4.27 8.19 -6.29
C LEU A 56 -5.26 9.37 -6.34
N GLU A 57 -4.77 10.55 -6.58
CA GLU A 57 -5.60 11.74 -6.69
C GLU A 57 -6.63 11.61 -7.81
N GLU A 58 -6.21 11.15 -8.98
CA GLU A 58 -7.10 10.95 -10.11
C GLU A 58 -8.17 9.91 -9.81
N LYS A 59 -7.77 8.81 -9.19
CA LYS A 59 -8.69 7.73 -8.85
C LYS A 59 -9.75 8.17 -7.85
N LEU A 60 -9.39 9.03 -6.92
CA LEU A 60 -10.27 9.49 -5.85
C LEU A 60 -11.05 10.75 -6.19
N GLN A 61 -10.73 11.38 -7.30
CA GLN A 61 -11.37 12.66 -7.68
C GLN A 61 -12.90 12.54 -7.70
N GLY A 62 -13.56 13.43 -6.95
CA GLY A 62 -15.02 13.44 -6.87
C GLY A 62 -15.63 12.38 -5.97
N ASN A 63 -14.82 11.52 -5.35
CA ASN A 63 -15.34 10.53 -4.42
C ASN A 63 -15.62 11.18 -3.06
N LYS A 64 -16.75 10.83 -2.45
CA LYS A 64 -17.12 11.44 -1.17
C LYS A 64 -16.21 11.03 -0.01
N TYR A 65 -15.46 9.93 -0.18
CA TYR A 65 -14.48 9.46 0.81
C TYR A 65 -13.05 9.82 0.42
N GLN A 66 -12.87 10.77 -0.48
CA GLN A 66 -11.58 11.12 -1.05
C GLN A 66 -10.52 11.39 0.01
N GLU A 67 -10.82 12.26 0.97
CA GLU A 67 -9.84 12.64 2.01
C GLU A 67 -9.47 11.46 2.90
N GLU A 68 -10.46 10.69 3.33
CA GLU A 68 -10.23 9.54 4.21
C GLU A 68 -9.41 8.46 3.53
N ILE A 69 -9.74 8.14 2.29
CA ILE A 69 -9.01 7.12 1.53
C ILE A 69 -7.61 7.61 1.21
N HIS A 70 -7.45 8.88 0.87
CA HIS A 70 -6.14 9.48 0.64
C HIS A 70 -5.25 9.32 1.88
N ASP A 71 -5.78 9.62 3.05
CA ASP A 71 -5.09 9.46 4.33
C ASP A 71 -4.63 8.02 4.56
N VAL A 72 -5.52 7.07 4.35
CA VAL A 72 -5.21 5.64 4.49
C VAL A 72 -4.10 5.25 3.52
N PHE A 73 -4.19 5.69 2.27
CA PHE A 73 -3.19 5.36 1.26
C PHE A 73 -1.85 6.01 1.54
N GLN A 74 -1.82 7.21 2.09
CA GLN A 74 -0.57 7.83 2.53
C GLN A 74 0.13 6.95 3.57
N ARG A 75 -0.63 6.34 4.45
CA ARG A 75 -0.07 5.41 5.44
C ARG A 75 0.45 4.14 4.76
N ILE A 76 -0.28 3.61 3.80
CA ILE A 76 0.14 2.44 3.03
C ILE A 76 1.44 2.73 2.29
N LEU A 77 1.55 3.88 1.64
CA LEU A 77 2.75 4.29 0.92
C LEU A 77 3.94 4.45 1.87
N ARG A 78 3.73 5.05 3.04
CA ARG A 78 4.76 5.16 4.07
C ARG A 78 5.22 3.80 4.56
N ASN A 79 4.29 2.90 4.81
CA ASN A 79 4.62 1.54 5.25
C ASN A 79 5.42 0.80 4.19
N SER A 80 5.12 1.02 2.91
CA SER A 80 5.88 0.45 1.81
C SER A 80 7.32 0.95 1.81
N ASN A 81 7.50 2.25 1.98
CA ASN A 81 8.84 2.85 2.06
C ASN A 81 9.59 2.33 3.29
N CYS A 82 8.91 2.20 4.42
CA CYS A 82 9.50 1.61 5.62
C CYS A 82 9.92 0.16 5.40
N LEU A 83 9.12 -0.61 4.67
CA LEU A 83 9.46 -1.99 4.36
C LEU A 83 10.75 -2.08 3.54
N LEU A 84 10.92 -1.18 2.56
CA LEU A 84 12.12 -1.11 1.76
C LEU A 84 13.35 -0.72 2.61
N TYR A 85 13.19 0.27 3.46
CA TYR A 85 14.24 0.71 4.38
C TYR A 85 14.53 -0.34 5.45
N THR A 86 13.51 -0.99 5.95
CA THR A 86 13.66 -2.01 6.99
C THR A 86 14.52 -3.17 6.50
N SER A 87 14.41 -3.49 5.23
CA SER A 87 15.23 -4.54 4.64
C SER A 87 16.72 -4.20 4.72
N ASP A 88 17.08 -2.95 4.42
CA ASP A 88 18.46 -2.47 4.56
C ASP A 88 18.86 -2.33 6.02
N ALA A 89 18.01 -1.71 6.81
CA ALA A 89 18.28 -1.43 8.21
C ALA A 89 18.37 -2.70 9.04
N ALA A 90 17.60 -3.72 8.71
CA ALA A 90 17.63 -4.99 9.41
C ALA A 90 19.00 -5.66 9.32
N ASP A 91 19.65 -5.53 8.18
CA ASP A 91 20.99 -6.08 7.99
C ASP A 91 22.02 -5.35 8.86
N GLU A 92 21.86 -4.04 9.00
CA GLU A 92 22.75 -3.23 9.81
C GLU A 92 22.50 -3.38 11.31
N ALA A 93 21.26 -3.53 11.70
CA ALA A 93 20.85 -3.60 13.10
C ALA A 93 21.21 -4.91 13.76
N ARG A 94 21.58 -5.89 12.99
CA ARG A 94 21.88 -7.23 13.45
C ARG A 94 23.30 -7.64 13.13
#